data_4b8734df9eff5316b055dd2d98a2c8e2
#
_entry.id   4b8734df9eff5316b055dd2d98a2c8e2
#
_cell.length_a   1.000
_cell.length_b   1.000
_cell.length_c   1.000
_cell.angle_alpha   90.00
_cell.angle_beta   90.00
_cell.angle_gamma   90.00
#
_symmetry.space_group_name_H-M   'P 1'
#
loop_
_entity.id
_entity.type
_entity.pdbx_description
1 polymer ?
#
loop_
_entity_poly.entity_id
_entity_poly.type
_entity_poly.pdbx_seq_one_letter_code
_entity_poly.pdbx_strand_id
1 'polypeptide(L)'
;MNEIIKAMEERRSIRKFQPTMPTKDDLAQIVEAGLYAASGMGRQSAVIVAVTNKELRDQLAKTNAEIMGKPDFDPFYGAPAILIVLADKSCRTAIYDGSLVMGNMMLAAHSLGLGSIWIHRAKEEFERPEYQALLKKLGIEGEWEGIGHCAVGYIDGEAPKAAKRKDNRVFWIE
;
A
#
# COMPACT_ATOMS: atom_id res chain seq x y z
N MET A 1 -13.76 -6.56 -23.43
CA MET A 1 -12.61 -6.83 -22.53
C MET A 1 -13.20 -7.19 -21.17
N ASN A 2 -12.60 -8.16 -20.47
CA ASN A 2 -13.05 -8.51 -19.12
C ASN A 2 -12.85 -7.32 -18.16
N GLU A 3 -13.82 -7.05 -17.30
CA GLU A 3 -13.80 -5.87 -16.40
C GLU A 3 -12.62 -5.86 -15.45
N ILE A 4 -12.18 -7.05 -14.97
CA ILE A 4 -11.01 -7.17 -14.09
C ILE A 4 -9.74 -6.78 -14.83
N ILE A 5 -9.57 -7.27 -16.06
CA ILE A 5 -8.40 -6.91 -16.91
C ILE A 5 -8.42 -5.41 -17.20
N LYS A 6 -9.58 -4.85 -17.51
CA LYS A 6 -9.75 -3.42 -17.72
C LYS A 6 -9.33 -2.61 -16.50
N ALA A 7 -9.77 -3.00 -15.30
CA ALA A 7 -9.39 -2.34 -14.05
C ALA A 7 -7.87 -2.40 -13.81
N MET A 8 -7.23 -3.53 -14.11
CA MET A 8 -5.77 -3.66 -14.02
C MET A 8 -5.04 -2.69 -14.96
N GLU A 9 -5.56 -2.50 -16.17
CA GLU A 9 -4.99 -1.59 -17.18
C GLU A 9 -5.28 -0.12 -16.88
N GLU A 10 -6.41 0.20 -16.26
CA GLU A 10 -6.86 1.57 -15.97
C GLU A 10 -6.37 2.11 -14.64
N ARG A 11 -6.10 1.27 -13.64
CA ARG A 11 -5.60 1.71 -12.34
C ARG A 11 -4.33 2.57 -12.49
N ARG A 12 -4.30 3.69 -11.76
CA ARG A 12 -3.14 4.62 -11.74
C ARG A 12 -2.70 4.91 -10.30
N SER A 13 -1.44 5.30 -10.16
CA SER A 13 -0.93 5.86 -8.90
C SER A 13 -1.38 7.31 -8.77
N ILE A 14 -2.23 7.58 -7.80
CA ILE A 14 -2.83 8.89 -7.54
C ILE A 14 -1.92 9.68 -6.61
N ARG A 15 -1.71 10.96 -6.90
CA ARG A 15 -0.84 11.88 -6.16
C ARG A 15 -1.54 13.16 -5.73
N LYS A 16 -2.87 13.11 -5.64
CA LYS A 16 -3.68 14.20 -5.09
C LYS A 16 -4.98 13.61 -4.59
N PHE A 17 -5.28 13.82 -3.32
CA PHE A 17 -6.43 13.23 -2.65
C PHE A 17 -7.29 14.32 -2.01
N GLN A 18 -8.59 14.07 -1.96
CA GLN A 18 -9.52 14.85 -1.18
C GLN A 18 -9.30 14.56 0.32
N PRO A 19 -9.59 15.52 1.22
CA PRO A 19 -9.43 15.32 2.66
C PRO A 19 -10.47 14.37 3.26
N THR A 20 -11.50 14.02 2.51
CA THR A 20 -12.58 13.14 2.96
C THR A 20 -12.07 11.72 3.18
N MET A 21 -12.30 11.19 4.38
CA MET A 21 -11.96 9.81 4.72
C MET A 21 -12.84 8.84 3.94
N PRO A 22 -12.30 7.81 3.27
CA PRO A 22 -13.08 6.70 2.73
C PRO A 22 -13.94 6.03 3.82
N THR A 23 -15.03 5.42 3.44
CA THR A 23 -15.87 4.73 4.40
C THR A 23 -15.14 3.54 5.03
N LYS A 24 -15.52 3.16 6.25
CA LYS A 24 -14.95 1.98 6.92
C LYS A 24 -15.19 0.71 6.10
N ASP A 25 -16.33 0.62 5.44
CA ASP A 25 -16.70 -0.52 4.61
C ASP A 25 -15.82 -0.62 3.35
N ASP A 26 -15.54 0.52 2.69
CA ASP A 26 -14.61 0.54 1.55
C ASP A 26 -13.20 0.12 1.97
N LEU A 27 -12.70 0.66 3.08
CA LEU A 27 -11.38 0.30 3.60
C LEU A 27 -11.32 -1.18 4.00
N ALA A 28 -12.39 -1.73 4.60
CA ALA A 28 -12.47 -3.14 4.97
C ALA A 28 -12.42 -4.04 3.73
N GLN A 29 -13.15 -3.70 2.66
CA GLN A 29 -13.11 -4.45 1.40
C GLN A 29 -11.71 -4.43 0.76
N ILE A 30 -11.02 -3.28 0.80
CA ILE A 30 -9.66 -3.15 0.29
C ILE A 30 -8.69 -4.04 1.08
N VAL A 31 -8.76 -4.01 2.40
CA VAL A 31 -7.93 -4.83 3.29
C VAL A 31 -8.20 -6.31 3.06
N GLU A 32 -9.47 -6.71 3.01
CA GLU A 32 -9.87 -8.09 2.75
C GLU A 32 -9.33 -8.58 1.40
N ALA A 33 -9.50 -7.82 0.33
CA ALA A 33 -8.94 -8.15 -0.98
C ALA A 33 -7.41 -8.31 -0.94
N GLY A 34 -6.72 -7.51 -0.13
CA GLY A 34 -5.30 -7.66 0.14
C GLY A 34 -4.96 -9.02 0.75
N LEU A 35 -5.71 -9.46 1.76
CA LEU A 35 -5.49 -10.73 2.45
C LEU A 35 -5.72 -11.97 1.57
N TYR A 36 -6.50 -11.84 0.48
CA TYR A 36 -6.68 -12.91 -0.52
C TYR A 36 -5.54 -13.00 -1.55
N ALA A 37 -4.49 -12.21 -1.43
CA ALA A 37 -3.33 -12.33 -2.30
C ALA A 37 -2.64 -13.69 -2.13
N ALA A 38 -2.10 -14.22 -3.22
CA ALA A 38 -1.30 -15.43 -3.15
C ALA A 38 -0.07 -15.24 -2.26
N SER A 39 0.32 -16.30 -1.55
CA SER A 39 1.52 -16.31 -0.72
C SER A 39 2.29 -17.63 -0.88
N GLY A 40 3.60 -17.59 -0.68
CA GLY A 40 4.45 -18.74 -0.78
C GLY A 40 3.97 -19.87 0.15
N MET A 41 3.63 -21.03 -0.41
CA MET A 41 3.11 -22.20 0.31
C MET A 41 1.82 -21.93 1.13
N GLY A 42 1.06 -20.88 0.78
CA GLY A 42 -0.14 -20.50 1.51
C GLY A 42 0.13 -19.98 2.94
N ARG A 43 1.33 -19.50 3.22
CA ARG A 43 1.74 -19.09 4.58
C ARG A 43 1.13 -17.79 5.08
N GLN A 44 0.55 -16.98 4.17
CA GLN A 44 -0.08 -15.70 4.52
C GLN A 44 0.84 -14.84 5.41
N SER A 45 2.08 -14.67 4.96
CA SER A 45 3.17 -14.05 5.72
C SER A 45 3.03 -12.54 5.93
N ALA A 46 2.04 -11.90 5.30
CA ALA A 46 1.82 -10.47 5.40
C ALA A 46 0.71 -10.11 6.39
N VAL A 47 0.87 -8.96 7.05
CA VAL A 47 -0.17 -8.31 7.85
C VAL A 47 -0.40 -6.91 7.34
N ILE A 48 -1.59 -6.36 7.60
CA ILE A 48 -1.98 -5.01 7.21
C ILE A 48 -2.32 -4.22 8.46
N VAL A 49 -1.64 -3.07 8.64
CA VAL A 49 -1.99 -2.09 9.67
C VAL A 49 -2.74 -0.95 9.01
N ALA A 50 -4.04 -0.84 9.27
CA ALA A 50 -4.90 0.22 8.73
C ALA A 50 -4.86 1.45 9.63
N VAL A 51 -4.37 2.57 9.11
CA VAL A 51 -4.23 3.84 9.82
C VAL A 51 -5.25 4.84 9.26
N THR A 52 -6.24 5.17 10.08
CA THR A 52 -7.24 6.24 9.83
C THR A 52 -7.13 7.35 10.87
N ASN A 53 -6.32 7.17 11.90
CA ASN A 53 -6.01 8.19 12.88
C ASN A 53 -5.09 9.24 12.27
N LYS A 54 -5.54 10.50 12.26
CA LYS A 54 -4.83 11.61 11.63
C LYS A 54 -3.45 11.86 12.24
N GLU A 55 -3.33 11.80 13.55
CA GLU A 55 -2.06 12.07 14.25
C GLU A 55 -0.99 11.04 13.88
N LEU A 56 -1.35 9.76 13.90
CA LEU A 56 -0.44 8.69 13.49
C LEU A 56 -0.10 8.78 11.99
N ARG A 57 -1.10 9.09 11.14
CA ARG A 57 -0.88 9.32 9.70
C ARG A 57 0.14 10.44 9.47
N ASP A 58 0.01 11.55 10.18
CA ASP A 58 0.89 12.70 10.02
C ASP A 58 2.30 12.41 10.58
N GLN A 59 2.40 11.65 11.66
CA GLN A 59 3.68 11.16 12.19
C GLN A 59 4.41 10.25 11.20
N LEU A 60 3.70 9.29 10.59
CA LEU A 60 4.23 8.42 9.53
C LEU A 60 4.69 9.24 8.33
N ALA A 61 3.90 10.22 7.89
CA ALA A 61 4.27 11.09 6.78
C ALA A 61 5.56 11.87 7.07
N LYS A 62 5.68 12.43 8.28
CA LYS A 62 6.88 13.15 8.72
C LYS A 62 8.11 12.24 8.72
N THR A 63 7.99 11.07 9.31
CA THR A 63 9.09 10.09 9.36
C THR A 63 9.51 9.66 7.95
N ASN A 64 8.55 9.36 7.08
CA ASN A 64 8.80 8.98 5.70
C ASN A 64 9.49 10.10 4.91
N ALA A 65 9.06 11.35 5.11
CA ALA A 65 9.67 12.53 4.52
C ALA A 65 11.13 12.76 4.99
N GLU A 66 11.39 12.56 6.28
CA GLU A 66 12.75 12.61 6.84
C GLU A 66 13.66 11.56 6.19
N ILE A 67 13.22 10.30 6.10
CA ILE A 67 13.97 9.22 5.45
C ILE A 67 14.21 9.54 3.97
N MET A 68 13.25 10.17 3.32
CA MET A 68 13.34 10.62 1.93
C MET A 68 14.33 11.78 1.74
N GLY A 69 14.72 12.49 2.81
CA GLY A 69 15.51 13.72 2.76
C GLY A 69 14.72 14.93 2.27
N LYS A 70 13.40 14.94 2.43
CA LYS A 70 12.48 16.01 2.04
C LYS A 70 11.48 16.30 3.17
N PRO A 71 11.91 16.88 4.29
CA PRO A 71 11.10 17.01 5.51
C PRO A 71 9.83 17.86 5.34
N ASP A 72 9.80 18.75 4.36
CA ASP A 72 8.66 19.64 4.08
C ASP A 72 7.65 19.06 3.08
N PHE A 73 7.87 17.83 2.61
CA PHE A 73 7.00 17.16 1.65
C PHE A 73 6.10 16.15 2.34
N ASP A 74 4.82 16.07 1.94
CA ASP A 74 3.95 14.97 2.36
C ASP A 74 4.04 13.79 1.37
N PRO A 75 4.74 12.70 1.70
CA PRO A 75 4.90 11.55 0.82
C PRO A 75 3.58 10.81 0.53
N PHE A 76 2.56 11.04 1.35
CA PHE A 76 1.24 10.44 1.16
C PHE A 76 0.27 11.30 0.34
N TYR A 77 0.74 12.45 -0.17
CA TYR A 77 0.00 13.33 -1.09
C TYR A 77 -1.38 13.76 -0.56
N GLY A 78 -1.53 13.92 0.74
CA GLY A 78 -2.79 14.29 1.38
C GLY A 78 -3.79 13.14 1.56
N ALA A 79 -3.43 11.90 1.22
CA ALA A 79 -4.30 10.75 1.44
C ALA A 79 -4.66 10.61 2.92
N PRO A 80 -5.96 10.51 3.28
CA PRO A 80 -6.39 10.44 4.68
C PRO A 80 -6.20 9.05 5.31
N ALA A 81 -6.21 7.98 4.52
CA ALA A 81 -6.05 6.60 4.99
C ALA A 81 -4.74 5.99 4.47
N ILE A 82 -4.02 5.29 5.36
CA ILE A 82 -2.78 4.60 5.03
C ILE A 82 -2.89 3.14 5.47
N LEU A 83 -2.78 2.22 4.52
CA LEU A 83 -2.76 0.79 4.78
C LEU A 83 -1.33 0.30 4.66
N ILE A 84 -0.71 -0.03 5.79
CA ILE A 84 0.69 -0.42 5.85
C ILE A 84 0.79 -1.92 5.72
N VAL A 85 1.58 -2.41 4.76
CA VAL A 85 1.87 -3.83 4.61
C VAL A 85 3.21 -4.14 5.22
N LEU A 86 3.20 -5.13 6.12
CA LEU A 86 4.39 -5.71 6.74
C LEU A 86 4.41 -7.20 6.43
N ALA A 87 5.58 -7.80 6.30
CA ALA A 87 5.73 -9.22 6.07
C ALA A 87 6.72 -9.86 7.04
N ASP A 88 6.41 -11.08 7.47
CA ASP A 88 7.20 -11.86 8.43
C ASP A 88 8.57 -12.23 7.82
N LYS A 89 9.65 -11.72 8.41
CA LYS A 89 11.03 -11.96 7.97
C LYS A 89 11.43 -13.44 8.00
N SER A 90 10.75 -14.27 8.77
CA SER A 90 11.02 -15.71 8.80
C SER A 90 10.59 -16.43 7.51
N CYS A 91 9.73 -15.81 6.70
CA CYS A 91 9.27 -16.34 5.44
C CYS A 91 10.17 -15.92 4.27
N ARG A 92 10.71 -16.87 3.53
CA ARG A 92 11.60 -16.59 2.38
C ARG A 92 10.93 -15.77 1.27
N THR A 93 9.62 -15.83 1.16
CA THR A 93 8.81 -15.14 0.15
C THR A 93 8.17 -13.85 0.68
N ALA A 94 8.50 -13.42 1.89
CA ALA A 94 7.86 -12.31 2.60
C ALA A 94 7.67 -11.05 1.73
N ILE A 95 8.72 -10.59 1.06
CA ILE A 95 8.68 -9.39 0.22
C ILE A 95 7.74 -9.57 -0.98
N TYR A 96 7.78 -10.74 -1.60
CA TYR A 96 6.90 -11.07 -2.75
C TYR A 96 5.45 -11.17 -2.31
N ASP A 97 5.18 -11.88 -1.22
CA ASP A 97 3.84 -12.04 -0.64
C ASP A 97 3.24 -10.67 -0.29
N GLY A 98 3.99 -9.83 0.43
CA GLY A 98 3.55 -8.48 0.77
C GLY A 98 3.36 -7.57 -0.45
N SER A 99 4.16 -7.75 -1.50
CA SER A 99 4.00 -7.02 -2.76
C SER A 99 2.70 -7.41 -3.48
N LEU A 100 2.32 -8.68 -3.44
CA LEU A 100 1.04 -9.14 -3.99
C LEU A 100 -0.15 -8.59 -3.19
N VAL A 101 -0.06 -8.57 -1.85
CA VAL A 101 -1.06 -7.93 -0.98
C VAL A 101 -1.25 -6.47 -1.38
N MET A 102 -0.16 -5.72 -1.56
CA MET A 102 -0.19 -4.33 -1.99
C MET A 102 -0.86 -4.17 -3.36
N GLY A 103 -0.54 -5.04 -4.31
CA GLY A 103 -1.15 -5.05 -5.65
C GLY A 103 -2.66 -5.25 -5.60
N ASN A 104 -3.12 -6.24 -4.81
CA ASN A 104 -4.55 -6.51 -4.63
C ASN A 104 -5.28 -5.33 -4.00
N MET A 105 -4.73 -4.73 -2.94
CA MET A 105 -5.33 -3.55 -2.30
C MET A 105 -5.48 -2.38 -3.26
N MET A 106 -4.45 -2.09 -4.06
CA MET A 106 -4.51 -0.99 -5.03
C MET A 106 -5.55 -1.25 -6.13
N LEU A 107 -5.71 -2.50 -6.56
CA LEU A 107 -6.72 -2.86 -7.54
C LEU A 107 -8.13 -2.77 -6.95
N ALA A 108 -8.33 -3.26 -5.72
CA ALA A 108 -9.59 -3.15 -5.01
C ALA A 108 -9.99 -1.68 -4.79
N ALA A 109 -9.05 -0.81 -4.36
CA ALA A 109 -9.33 0.62 -4.23
C ALA A 109 -9.83 1.22 -5.55
N HIS A 110 -9.19 0.88 -6.67
CA HIS A 110 -9.62 1.34 -7.99
C HIS A 110 -11.02 0.84 -8.36
N SER A 111 -11.34 -0.42 -8.09
CA SER A 111 -12.67 -0.98 -8.38
C SER A 111 -13.80 -0.34 -7.57
N LEU A 112 -13.47 0.21 -6.40
CA LEU A 112 -14.39 0.96 -5.54
C LEU A 112 -14.45 2.47 -5.89
N GLY A 113 -13.79 2.90 -6.96
CA GLY A 113 -13.74 4.32 -7.37
C GLY A 113 -12.80 5.17 -6.51
N LEU A 114 -11.96 4.55 -5.70
CA LEU A 114 -10.95 5.23 -4.88
C LEU A 114 -9.60 5.30 -5.59
N GLY A 115 -8.82 6.32 -5.24
CA GLY A 115 -7.43 6.44 -5.62
C GLY A 115 -6.52 5.72 -4.64
N SER A 116 -5.42 5.20 -5.16
CA SER A 116 -4.34 4.64 -4.32
C SER A 116 -2.97 4.85 -4.94
N ILE A 117 -1.94 4.75 -4.09
CA ILE A 117 -0.54 4.76 -4.51
C ILE A 117 0.31 3.98 -3.50
N TRP A 118 1.29 3.22 -4.01
CA TRP A 118 2.32 2.62 -3.18
C TRP A 118 3.37 3.66 -2.81
N ILE A 119 3.55 3.89 -1.51
CA ILE A 119 4.64 4.71 -0.96
C ILE A 119 5.67 3.79 -0.32
N HIS A 120 6.91 4.00 -0.68
CA HIS A 120 8.06 3.22 -0.23
C HIS A 120 8.53 3.64 1.18
N ARG A 121 9.61 3.06 1.67
CA ARG A 121 10.30 3.37 2.94
C ARG A 121 9.61 2.85 4.22
N ALA A 122 8.58 2.01 4.09
CA ALA A 122 8.02 1.33 5.26
C ALA A 122 9.07 0.46 5.97
N LYS A 123 10.04 -0.09 5.23
CA LYS A 123 11.16 -0.85 5.80
C LYS A 123 11.93 -0.01 6.80
N GLU A 124 12.45 1.12 6.37
CA GLU A 124 13.26 2.02 7.19
C GLU A 124 12.46 2.63 8.35
N GLU A 125 11.17 2.90 8.14
CA GLU A 125 10.29 3.37 9.21
C GLU A 125 10.13 2.32 10.30
N PHE A 126 9.78 1.09 9.91
CA PHE A 126 9.50 0.02 10.87
C PHE A 126 10.77 -0.62 11.47
N GLU A 127 11.94 -0.21 11.07
CA GLU A 127 13.21 -0.45 11.78
C GLU A 127 13.42 0.52 12.96
N ARG A 128 12.65 1.64 13.03
CA ARG A 128 12.76 2.61 14.14
C ARG A 128 12.08 2.10 15.42
N PRO A 129 12.64 2.40 16.60
CA PRO A 129 12.11 1.90 17.88
C PRO A 129 10.64 2.27 18.14
N GLU A 130 10.22 3.47 17.76
CA GLU A 130 8.85 3.94 17.95
C GLU A 130 7.82 3.10 17.19
N TYR A 131 8.15 2.65 15.98
CA TYR A 131 7.25 1.80 15.18
C TYR A 131 7.33 0.33 15.61
N GLN A 132 8.47 -0.14 16.08
CA GLN A 132 8.57 -1.44 16.74
C GLN A 132 7.69 -1.48 18.01
N ALA A 133 7.68 -0.40 18.80
CA ALA A 133 6.81 -0.27 19.96
C ALA A 133 5.32 -0.25 19.55
N LEU A 134 4.98 0.39 18.42
CA LEU A 134 3.62 0.38 17.87
C LEU A 134 3.18 -1.05 17.50
N LEU A 135 4.02 -1.83 16.82
CA LEU A 135 3.70 -3.22 16.48
C LEU A 135 3.46 -4.06 17.72
N LYS A 136 4.33 -3.94 18.73
CA LYS A 136 4.18 -4.63 19.99
C LYS A 136 2.88 -4.26 20.72
N LYS A 137 2.50 -2.97 20.70
CA LYS A 137 1.23 -2.49 21.26
C LYS A 137 0.01 -3.07 20.54
N LEU A 138 0.11 -3.34 19.24
CA LEU A 138 -0.93 -3.98 18.44
C LEU A 138 -0.96 -5.52 18.62
N GLY A 139 -0.03 -6.10 19.38
CA GLY A 139 0.09 -7.55 19.53
C GLY A 139 0.73 -8.25 18.33
N ILE A 140 1.40 -7.50 17.46
CA ILE A 140 2.15 -8.04 16.32
C ILE A 140 3.55 -8.40 16.80
N GLU A 141 3.74 -9.68 17.13
CA GLU A 141 4.99 -10.23 17.64
C GLU A 141 5.87 -10.77 16.53
N GLY A 142 7.18 -10.87 16.78
CA GLY A 142 8.16 -11.37 15.81
C GLY A 142 8.89 -10.27 15.05
N GLU A 143 9.59 -10.65 13.99
CA GLU A 143 10.36 -9.73 13.17
C GLU A 143 9.65 -9.46 11.83
N TRP A 144 9.33 -8.21 11.58
CA TRP A 144 8.56 -7.77 10.42
C TRP A 144 9.38 -6.83 9.55
N GLU A 145 9.25 -6.99 8.24
CA GLU A 145 9.77 -6.05 7.26
C GLU A 145 8.64 -5.21 6.68
N GLY A 146 8.81 -3.90 6.71
CA GLY A 146 7.90 -2.98 6.04
C GLY A 146 7.98 -3.15 4.53
N ILE A 147 6.86 -3.46 3.87
CA ILE A 147 6.78 -3.62 2.42
C ILE A 147 6.44 -2.29 1.76
N GLY A 148 5.48 -1.59 2.30
CA GLY A 148 5.06 -0.29 1.79
C GLY A 148 3.79 0.21 2.43
N HIS A 149 3.45 1.45 2.09
CA HIS A 149 2.20 2.09 2.48
C HIS A 149 1.29 2.20 1.27
N CYS A 150 0.10 1.64 1.31
CA CYS A 150 -0.96 1.94 0.37
C CYS A 150 -1.69 3.20 0.87
N ALA A 151 -1.37 4.35 0.31
CA ALA A 151 -2.10 5.56 0.57
C ALA A 151 -3.41 5.54 -0.22
N VAL A 152 -4.55 5.75 0.45
CA VAL A 152 -5.89 5.57 -0.11
C VAL A 152 -6.76 6.79 0.20
N GLY A 153 -7.59 7.18 -0.77
CA GLY A 153 -8.54 8.28 -0.62
C GLY A 153 -9.35 8.55 -1.89
N TYR A 154 -10.29 9.48 -1.80
CA TYR A 154 -10.98 9.97 -2.98
C TYR A 154 -10.03 10.80 -3.84
N ILE A 155 -10.10 10.63 -5.15
CA ILE A 155 -9.24 11.34 -6.10
C ILE A 155 -9.64 12.81 -6.14
N ASP A 156 -8.65 13.72 -6.04
CA ASP A 156 -8.85 15.15 -6.30
C ASP A 156 -8.35 15.49 -7.71
N GLY A 157 -9.28 15.68 -8.64
CA GLY A 157 -9.01 15.91 -10.06
C GLY A 157 -9.05 14.64 -10.91
N GLU A 158 -8.22 14.58 -11.93
CA GLU A 158 -8.17 13.49 -12.89
C GLU A 158 -7.01 12.53 -12.61
N ALA A 159 -7.25 11.23 -12.85
CA ALA A 159 -6.18 10.24 -12.82
C ALA A 159 -5.17 10.49 -13.96
N PRO A 160 -3.86 10.30 -13.73
CA PRO A 160 -2.86 10.48 -14.78
C PRO A 160 -3.05 9.49 -15.91
N LYS A 161 -2.70 9.90 -17.14
CA LYS A 161 -2.71 9.01 -18.30
C LYS A 161 -1.70 7.88 -18.16
N ALA A 162 -2.05 6.71 -18.72
CA ALA A 162 -1.11 5.60 -18.78
C ALA A 162 0.13 5.96 -19.61
N ALA A 163 1.31 5.68 -19.08
CA ALA A 163 2.52 5.72 -19.90
C ALA A 163 2.50 4.61 -20.95
N LYS A 164 3.06 4.86 -22.14
CA LYS A 164 3.24 3.83 -23.16
C LYS A 164 4.04 2.65 -22.56
N ARG A 165 3.59 1.43 -22.81
CA ARG A 165 4.36 0.23 -22.45
C ARG A 165 5.61 0.16 -23.31
N LYS A 166 6.72 -0.23 -22.72
CA LYS A 166 7.98 -0.42 -23.43
C LYS A 166 7.87 -1.66 -24.34
N ASP A 167 8.46 -1.59 -25.50
CA ASP A 167 8.55 -2.72 -26.42
C ASP A 167 9.51 -3.81 -25.89
N ASN A 168 9.43 -5.02 -26.43
CA ASN A 168 10.30 -6.15 -26.11
C ASN A 168 10.31 -6.52 -24.61
N ARG A 169 9.11 -6.69 -24.03
CA ARG A 169 8.92 -7.12 -22.63
C ARG A 169 8.29 -8.50 -22.50
N VAL A 170 7.90 -9.11 -23.63
CA VAL A 170 7.35 -10.46 -23.69
C VAL A 170 8.10 -11.22 -24.77
N PHE A 171 8.53 -12.42 -24.44
CA PHE A 171 9.23 -13.33 -25.33
C PHE A 171 8.47 -14.66 -25.31
N TRP A 172 8.05 -15.14 -26.48
CA TRP A 172 7.34 -16.40 -26.65
C TRP A 172 8.33 -17.48 -27.06
N ILE A 173 8.22 -18.65 -26.45
CA ILE A 173 8.90 -19.90 -26.86
C ILE A 173 7.78 -20.86 -27.20
N GLU A 174 7.68 -21.26 -28.47
CA GLU A 174 6.68 -22.16 -29.02
C GLU A 174 7.30 -23.50 -29.40
#